data_6a1e0e08224db46995561d90b9800a2e
#
_entry.id   6a1e0e08224db46995561d90b9800a2e
#
_cell.length_a   1.000
_cell.length_b   1.000
_cell.length_c   1.000
_cell.angle_alpha   90.00
_cell.angle_beta   90.00
_cell.angle_gamma   90.00
#
_symmetry.space_group_name_H-M   'P 1'
#
loop_
_entity.id
_entity.type
_entity.pdbx_description
1 polymer ?
#
loop_
_entity_poly.entity_id
_entity_poly.type
_entity_poly.pdbx_seq_one_letter_code
_entity_poly.pdbx_strand_id
1 'polypeptide(L)'
;MRILQGVEPPGRRASVIRRSLLLVVALAPAACVAAEPPAASVAFTTPDPVVVTARSLLECGDLADVGNRLRDAAPTGPEVDARARQELTEIVRRLRHEYSLDPEALATAVRRQIPDATDAEVAAWAVEAQLPTRLVAGRRVFQRRAPQNLVLFSPRARGRRDATRPPPPPAWSLADHVKAVIAEATRTGSDRVLPVRHRVTHTITVPAAQPGIRPGARVRAWLPFPQETDLQREVRLLEAGPGEPSVAAAGRLDRRATGCLQRSVLLECVVADPPGAIEFREVFEFVSFAFAPALDESRALPLPADWDGACLDERPPHIVFTPEIRREVAEIVGGEANPLARARRIFRWVSRSIPWQAEDEYSTIPSLAVRGFAVRRGDCGVQNTLFITMCRIAGVPARWQRGFETRPLTGTGIGMHDWAEIYVAPWGWLPADASYGVQPADDPRVADFFCGGRDSYRLIVNLDWGRDLCPPFPGLRSEPADFQRGEVEVDGRPLYFDAWSSRTTVERQPGP
;
A
#
# COMPACT_ATOMS: atom_id res chain seq x y z
N MET A 1 3.32 37.34 -10.94
CA MET A 1 3.10 38.40 -11.98
C MET A 1 3.61 37.88 -13.33
N ARG A 2 2.74 37.94 -14.34
CA ARG A 2 2.90 37.55 -15.77
C ARG A 2 2.95 36.01 -16.03
N ILE A 3 1.85 35.36 -16.41
CA ILE A 3 1.16 35.36 -17.73
C ILE A 3 2.08 34.81 -18.83
N LEU A 4 1.82 33.59 -19.25
CA LEU A 4 2.17 33.13 -20.57
C LEU A 4 0.90 32.77 -21.34
N GLN A 5 0.73 33.49 -22.41
CA GLN A 5 -0.34 33.42 -23.40
C GLN A 5 -0.20 32.19 -24.27
N GLY A 6 -1.36 31.81 -24.78
CA GLY A 6 -1.62 30.72 -25.65
C GLY A 6 -0.97 30.76 -27.02
N VAL A 7 -0.98 29.58 -27.63
CA VAL A 7 -0.83 29.38 -29.06
C VAL A 7 -1.99 28.47 -29.51
N GLU A 8 -2.89 29.02 -30.29
CA GLU A 8 -3.90 28.28 -31.06
C GLU A 8 -3.30 27.68 -32.34
N PRO A 9 -3.75 26.52 -32.79
CA PRO A 9 -3.50 26.07 -34.15
C PRO A 9 -4.68 26.42 -35.11
N PRO A 10 -4.43 26.58 -36.40
CA PRO A 10 -5.36 27.16 -37.38
C PRO A 10 -6.44 26.18 -37.82
N GLY A 11 -7.62 26.78 -38.11
CA GLY A 11 -8.83 26.11 -38.50
C GLY A 11 -8.82 25.49 -39.90
N ARG A 12 -9.60 24.42 -40.04
CA ARG A 12 -10.21 24.00 -41.34
C ARG A 12 -11.70 23.87 -41.16
N ARG A 13 -12.41 24.62 -42.03
CA ARG A 13 -13.85 24.54 -42.23
C ARG A 13 -14.18 23.23 -42.98
N ALA A 14 -15.22 22.54 -42.57
CA ALA A 14 -16.00 21.66 -43.43
C ALA A 14 -17.44 21.55 -42.91
N SER A 15 -18.34 21.58 -43.83
CA SER A 15 -19.74 21.83 -43.85
C SER A 15 -20.66 20.83 -43.15
N VAL A 16 -21.77 21.38 -42.70
CA VAL A 16 -22.99 20.77 -42.15
C VAL A 16 -23.67 19.81 -43.13
N ILE A 17 -23.99 18.59 -42.67
CA ILE A 17 -25.18 17.85 -43.10
C ILE A 17 -25.84 17.22 -41.85
N ARG A 18 -27.03 17.73 -41.52
CA ARG A 18 -27.94 17.13 -40.54
C ARG A 18 -28.57 15.87 -41.13
N ARG A 19 -28.42 14.73 -40.46
CA ARG A 19 -29.39 13.63 -40.52
C ARG A 19 -29.55 13.06 -39.10
N SER A 20 -30.73 13.30 -38.56
CA SER A 20 -31.19 12.69 -37.31
C SER A 20 -31.41 11.20 -37.55
N LEU A 21 -30.64 10.35 -36.92
CA LEU A 21 -30.97 8.93 -36.74
C LEU A 21 -31.08 8.69 -35.23
N LEU A 22 -32.30 8.41 -34.78
CA LEU A 22 -32.54 7.83 -33.46
C LEU A 22 -31.91 6.43 -33.48
N LEU A 23 -30.77 6.28 -32.80
CA LEU A 23 -30.19 4.98 -32.52
C LEU A 23 -30.62 4.59 -31.09
N VAL A 24 -31.57 3.67 -31.00
CA VAL A 24 -31.85 2.93 -29.76
C VAL A 24 -30.66 2.02 -29.51
N VAL A 25 -29.74 2.45 -28.65
CA VAL A 25 -28.65 1.59 -28.17
C VAL A 25 -29.22 0.69 -27.08
N ALA A 26 -29.55 -0.54 -27.44
CA ALA A 26 -29.72 -1.62 -26.51
C ALA A 26 -28.39 -1.82 -25.80
N LEU A 27 -28.31 -1.46 -24.52
CA LEU A 27 -27.21 -1.80 -23.64
C LEU A 27 -27.17 -3.32 -23.45
N ALA A 28 -26.39 -4.00 -24.30
CA ALA A 28 -25.95 -5.35 -23.97
C ALA A 28 -25.12 -5.29 -22.68
N PRO A 29 -25.30 -6.24 -21.75
CA PRO A 29 -24.45 -6.29 -20.58
C PRO A 29 -23.01 -6.48 -21.04
N ALA A 30 -22.12 -5.57 -20.65
CA ALA A 30 -20.70 -5.70 -20.89
C ALA A 30 -20.26 -7.05 -20.29
N ALA A 31 -19.83 -7.96 -21.14
CA ALA A 31 -19.23 -9.20 -20.72
C ALA A 31 -18.01 -8.86 -19.87
N CYS A 32 -18.08 -9.15 -18.58
CA CYS A 32 -16.96 -9.08 -17.67
C CYS A 32 -15.91 -10.09 -18.18
N VAL A 33 -14.85 -9.60 -18.80
CA VAL A 33 -13.72 -10.44 -19.17
C VAL A 33 -13.05 -10.79 -17.85
N ALA A 34 -13.30 -12.00 -17.37
CA ALA A 34 -12.68 -12.53 -16.17
C ALA A 34 -11.17 -12.57 -16.40
N ALA A 35 -10.43 -11.70 -15.73
CA ALA A 35 -8.98 -11.86 -15.58
C ALA A 35 -8.75 -13.18 -14.82
N GLU A 36 -7.83 -14.01 -15.31
CA GLU A 36 -7.45 -15.24 -14.60
C GLU A 36 -7.00 -14.88 -13.18
N PRO A 37 -7.51 -15.55 -12.14
CA PRO A 37 -7.19 -15.22 -10.77
C PRO A 37 -5.71 -15.49 -10.47
N PRO A 38 -5.07 -14.63 -9.70
CA PRO A 38 -3.68 -14.82 -9.30
C PRO A 38 -3.50 -16.08 -8.43
N ALA A 39 -2.47 -16.84 -8.73
CA ALA A 39 -2.26 -18.23 -8.31
C ALA A 39 -1.72 -18.42 -6.89
N ALA A 40 -2.13 -17.73 -5.83
CA ALA A 40 -1.51 -17.98 -4.52
C ALA A 40 -2.27 -17.68 -3.22
N SER A 41 -3.49 -17.20 -3.26
CA SER A 41 -4.35 -17.32 -2.07
C SER A 41 -5.11 -18.63 -2.18
N VAL A 42 -5.23 -19.38 -1.10
CA VAL A 42 -6.02 -20.63 -1.13
C VAL A 42 -7.45 -20.32 -1.57
N ALA A 43 -8.00 -19.16 -1.18
CA ALA A 43 -9.27 -18.64 -1.68
C ALA A 43 -9.25 -18.32 -3.18
N PHE A 44 -8.08 -18.14 -3.80
CA PHE A 44 -7.96 -17.77 -5.21
C PHE A 44 -7.37 -18.88 -6.11
N THR A 45 -6.94 -19.98 -5.57
CA THR A 45 -6.30 -21.11 -6.29
C THR A 45 -7.09 -22.40 -6.30
N THR A 46 -8.04 -22.58 -5.38
CA THR A 46 -8.83 -23.82 -5.29
C THR A 46 -9.74 -23.98 -6.51
N PRO A 47 -9.88 -25.21 -7.04
CA PRO A 47 -10.84 -25.53 -8.09
C PRO A 47 -12.28 -25.74 -7.56
N ASP A 48 -12.54 -25.58 -6.24
CA ASP A 48 -13.88 -25.72 -5.67
C ASP A 48 -14.90 -24.87 -6.44
N PRO A 49 -15.93 -25.48 -7.08
CA PRO A 49 -16.88 -24.74 -7.91
C PRO A 49 -17.64 -23.63 -7.15
N VAL A 50 -17.86 -23.82 -5.85
CA VAL A 50 -18.51 -22.81 -4.99
C VAL A 50 -17.61 -21.59 -4.84
N VAL A 51 -16.33 -21.83 -4.53
CA VAL A 51 -15.34 -20.74 -4.37
C VAL A 51 -15.09 -20.06 -5.70
N VAL A 52 -14.96 -20.80 -6.80
CA VAL A 52 -14.79 -20.24 -8.16
C VAL A 52 -15.96 -19.33 -8.53
N THR A 53 -17.19 -19.79 -8.32
CA THR A 53 -18.38 -18.98 -8.62
C THR A 53 -18.48 -17.77 -7.69
N ALA A 54 -18.19 -17.95 -6.41
CA ALA A 54 -18.21 -16.85 -5.44
C ALA A 54 -17.16 -15.78 -5.76
N ARG A 55 -15.98 -16.16 -6.26
CA ARG A 55 -14.95 -15.20 -6.74
C ARG A 55 -15.43 -14.39 -7.94
N SER A 56 -16.02 -15.03 -8.94
CA SER A 56 -16.57 -14.31 -10.10
C SER A 56 -17.63 -13.29 -9.67
N LEU A 57 -18.48 -13.67 -8.71
CA LEU A 57 -19.47 -12.74 -8.14
C LEU A 57 -18.84 -11.65 -7.27
N LEU A 58 -17.68 -11.88 -6.67
CA LEU A 58 -17.00 -10.89 -5.85
C LEU A 58 -16.58 -9.65 -6.64
N GLU A 59 -16.28 -9.79 -7.92
CA GLU A 59 -15.84 -8.70 -8.79
C GLU A 59 -16.99 -7.84 -9.32
N CYS A 60 -18.13 -8.43 -9.65
CA CYS A 60 -19.23 -7.74 -10.33
C CYS A 60 -20.61 -7.92 -9.68
N GLY A 61 -20.75 -8.79 -8.67
CA GLY A 61 -22.02 -9.12 -8.03
C GLY A 61 -22.30 -8.37 -6.73
N ASP A 62 -23.44 -8.69 -6.13
CA ASP A 62 -23.80 -8.23 -4.80
C ASP A 62 -23.04 -9.04 -3.74
N LEU A 63 -22.38 -8.33 -2.80
CA LEU A 63 -21.65 -8.97 -1.71
C LEU A 63 -22.57 -9.80 -0.78
N ALA A 64 -23.89 -9.51 -0.76
CA ALA A 64 -24.85 -10.33 -0.04
C ALA A 64 -25.01 -11.71 -0.71
N ASP A 65 -25.13 -11.75 -2.04
CA ASP A 65 -25.28 -13.01 -2.79
C ASP A 65 -24.04 -13.88 -2.69
N VAL A 66 -22.84 -13.26 -2.74
CA VAL A 66 -21.57 -13.98 -2.50
C VAL A 66 -21.57 -14.64 -1.12
N GLY A 67 -21.92 -13.87 -0.09
CA GLY A 67 -21.98 -14.37 1.29
C GLY A 67 -23.02 -15.46 1.49
N ASN A 68 -24.20 -15.36 0.85
CA ASN A 68 -25.24 -16.38 0.90
C ASN A 68 -24.75 -17.68 0.25
N ARG A 69 -24.20 -17.58 -0.95
CA ARG A 69 -23.67 -18.75 -1.68
C ARG A 69 -22.59 -19.50 -0.90
N LEU A 70 -21.71 -18.79 -0.20
CA LEU A 70 -20.67 -19.41 0.63
C LEU A 70 -21.25 -20.12 1.86
N ARG A 71 -22.32 -19.58 2.46
CA ARG A 71 -22.99 -20.18 3.63
C ARG A 71 -23.85 -21.40 3.27
N ASP A 72 -24.58 -21.32 2.16
CA ASP A 72 -25.54 -22.35 1.75
C ASP A 72 -24.87 -23.59 1.17
N ALA A 73 -23.59 -23.48 0.83
CA ALA A 73 -22.82 -24.61 0.32
C ALA A 73 -22.41 -25.53 1.47
N ALA A 74 -22.88 -26.78 1.42
CA ALA A 74 -22.44 -27.79 2.37
C ALA A 74 -20.92 -27.94 2.39
N PRO A 75 -20.29 -28.14 3.55
CA PRO A 75 -18.86 -28.38 3.65
C PRO A 75 -18.53 -29.78 3.08
N THR A 76 -18.36 -29.88 1.78
CA THR A 76 -17.95 -31.08 1.08
C THR A 76 -16.65 -30.80 0.37
N GLY A 77 -15.58 -31.51 0.74
CA GLY A 77 -14.31 -31.38 0.04
C GLY A 77 -13.07 -31.45 0.94
N PRO A 78 -11.89 -31.39 0.35
CA PRO A 78 -10.62 -31.37 1.07
C PRO A 78 -10.52 -30.21 2.07
N GLU A 79 -9.68 -30.34 3.08
CA GLU A 79 -9.42 -29.31 4.11
C GLU A 79 -9.03 -27.95 3.48
N VAL A 80 -8.32 -27.99 2.35
CA VAL A 80 -7.94 -26.80 1.57
C VAL A 80 -9.16 -26.01 1.09
N ASP A 81 -10.22 -26.71 0.63
CA ASP A 81 -11.43 -26.04 0.13
C ASP A 81 -12.25 -25.42 1.28
N ALA A 82 -12.29 -26.10 2.44
CA ALA A 82 -12.93 -25.54 3.64
C ALA A 82 -12.22 -24.25 4.09
N ARG A 83 -10.91 -24.23 4.09
CA ARG A 83 -10.09 -23.05 4.39
C ARG A 83 -10.34 -21.94 3.36
N ALA A 84 -10.35 -22.26 2.07
CA ALA A 84 -10.61 -21.28 1.02
C ALA A 84 -11.99 -20.62 1.14
N ARG A 85 -13.02 -21.39 1.50
CA ARG A 85 -14.38 -20.87 1.76
C ARG A 85 -14.39 -19.95 2.98
N GLN A 86 -13.70 -20.32 4.06
CA GLN A 86 -13.58 -19.50 5.26
C GLN A 86 -12.85 -18.18 4.97
N GLU A 87 -11.73 -18.24 4.26
CA GLU A 87 -10.97 -17.04 3.84
C GLU A 87 -11.84 -16.12 2.98
N LEU A 88 -12.55 -16.66 1.98
CA LEU A 88 -13.41 -15.85 1.11
C LEU A 88 -14.61 -15.26 1.86
N THR A 89 -15.19 -16.00 2.81
CA THR A 89 -16.25 -15.50 3.70
C THR A 89 -15.77 -14.30 4.51
N GLU A 90 -14.58 -14.39 5.06
CA GLU A 90 -13.98 -13.27 5.82
C GLU A 90 -13.64 -12.09 4.90
N ILE A 91 -13.13 -12.32 3.69
CA ILE A 91 -12.90 -11.26 2.69
C ILE A 91 -14.21 -10.52 2.36
N VAL A 92 -15.33 -11.26 2.17
CA VAL A 92 -16.64 -10.63 1.95
C VAL A 92 -17.08 -9.78 3.15
N ARG A 93 -16.86 -10.26 4.38
CA ARG A 93 -17.15 -9.50 5.61
C ARG A 93 -16.33 -8.19 5.66
N ARG A 94 -15.02 -8.28 5.38
CA ARG A 94 -14.12 -7.12 5.33
C ARG A 94 -14.52 -6.13 4.24
N LEU A 95 -14.86 -6.61 3.05
CA LEU A 95 -15.35 -5.75 1.97
C LEU A 95 -16.64 -5.01 2.33
N ARG A 96 -17.57 -5.65 3.07
CA ARG A 96 -18.76 -4.96 3.59
C ARG A 96 -18.41 -3.86 4.61
N HIS A 97 -17.37 -4.06 5.38
CA HIS A 97 -16.85 -3.02 6.29
C HIS A 97 -16.18 -1.88 5.50
N GLU A 98 -15.40 -2.20 4.48
CA GLU A 98 -14.73 -1.20 3.63
C GLU A 98 -15.71 -0.41 2.75
N TYR A 99 -16.75 -1.06 2.23
CA TYR A 99 -17.80 -0.47 1.38
C TYR A 99 -19.07 -0.24 2.21
N SER A 100 -19.10 0.84 2.97
CA SER A 100 -20.15 1.13 3.95
C SER A 100 -20.82 2.49 3.78
N LEU A 101 -20.38 3.33 2.84
CA LEU A 101 -20.97 4.64 2.63
C LEU A 101 -22.04 4.56 1.53
N ASP A 102 -23.31 4.72 1.90
CA ASP A 102 -24.35 5.02 0.93
C ASP A 102 -24.20 6.47 0.42
N PRO A 103 -24.99 6.92 -0.58
CA PRO A 103 -24.87 8.28 -1.12
C PRO A 103 -25.06 9.39 -0.07
N GLU A 104 -25.93 9.20 0.90
CA GLU A 104 -26.21 10.18 1.96
C GLU A 104 -25.01 10.25 2.94
N ALA A 105 -24.49 9.12 3.37
CA ALA A 105 -23.29 9.04 4.21
C ALA A 105 -22.06 9.63 3.52
N LEU A 106 -21.90 9.38 2.21
CA LEU A 106 -20.85 10.00 1.40
C LEU A 106 -21.01 11.53 1.41
N ALA A 107 -22.21 12.05 1.13
CA ALA A 107 -22.47 13.49 1.13
C ALA A 107 -22.20 14.12 2.50
N THR A 108 -22.64 13.46 3.57
CA THR A 108 -22.35 13.88 4.94
C THR A 108 -20.85 13.94 5.24
N ALA A 109 -20.09 12.94 4.79
CA ALA A 109 -18.65 12.91 4.98
C ALA A 109 -17.92 14.00 4.15
N VAL A 110 -18.38 14.27 2.93
CA VAL A 110 -17.82 15.33 2.06
C VAL A 110 -18.08 16.72 2.66
N ARG A 111 -19.26 16.96 3.26
CA ARG A 111 -19.60 18.23 3.93
C ARG A 111 -18.68 18.57 5.11
N ARG A 112 -17.98 17.62 5.70
CA ARG A 112 -16.93 17.92 6.70
C ARG A 112 -15.76 18.71 6.11
N GLN A 113 -15.55 18.62 4.80
CA GLN A 113 -14.49 19.33 4.07
C GLN A 113 -15.05 20.48 3.22
N ILE A 114 -16.28 20.34 2.72
CA ILE A 114 -16.97 21.33 1.86
C ILE A 114 -18.39 21.50 2.44
N PRO A 115 -18.59 22.36 3.46
CA PRO A 115 -19.82 22.41 4.25
C PRO A 115 -21.09 22.72 3.46
N ASP A 116 -20.98 23.50 2.39
CA ASP A 116 -22.08 23.94 1.53
C ASP A 116 -22.34 23.04 0.31
N ALA A 117 -21.69 21.87 0.21
CA ALA A 117 -21.87 20.93 -0.89
C ALA A 117 -23.30 20.36 -0.87
N THR A 118 -23.98 20.44 -2.01
CA THR A 118 -25.29 19.80 -2.22
C THR A 118 -25.13 18.32 -2.57
N ASP A 119 -26.19 17.53 -2.36
CA ASP A 119 -26.18 16.09 -2.73
C ASP A 119 -25.95 15.91 -4.23
N ALA A 120 -26.55 16.77 -5.07
CA ALA A 120 -26.37 16.74 -6.52
C ALA A 120 -24.91 17.00 -6.94
N GLU A 121 -24.25 17.96 -6.29
CA GLU A 121 -22.82 18.23 -6.53
C GLU A 121 -21.95 17.04 -6.12
N VAL A 122 -22.18 16.47 -4.93
CA VAL A 122 -21.43 15.31 -4.44
C VAL A 122 -21.60 14.11 -5.39
N ALA A 123 -22.83 13.85 -5.85
CA ALA A 123 -23.09 12.78 -6.82
C ALA A 123 -22.35 13.02 -8.15
N ALA A 124 -22.36 14.26 -8.67
CA ALA A 124 -21.63 14.63 -9.88
C ALA A 124 -20.11 14.51 -9.70
N TRP A 125 -19.56 14.92 -8.55
CA TRP A 125 -18.13 14.79 -8.24
C TRP A 125 -17.71 13.33 -8.04
N ALA A 126 -18.58 12.48 -7.50
CA ALA A 126 -18.31 11.05 -7.37
C ALA A 126 -18.16 10.36 -8.74
N VAL A 127 -18.99 10.76 -9.72
CA VAL A 127 -18.86 10.30 -11.10
C VAL A 127 -17.58 10.84 -11.77
N GLU A 128 -17.30 12.13 -11.61
CA GLU A 128 -16.08 12.77 -12.13
C GLU A 128 -14.81 12.11 -11.59
N ALA A 129 -14.78 11.83 -10.29
CA ALA A 129 -13.68 11.16 -9.61
C ALA A 129 -13.59 9.67 -9.93
N GLN A 130 -14.59 9.09 -10.62
CA GLN A 130 -14.69 7.66 -10.89
C GLN A 130 -14.53 6.82 -9.61
N LEU A 131 -15.27 7.19 -8.55
CA LEU A 131 -15.17 6.49 -7.27
C LEU A 131 -15.61 5.03 -7.40
N PRO A 132 -14.85 4.07 -6.86
CA PRO A 132 -15.25 2.67 -6.85
C PRO A 132 -16.50 2.48 -5.99
N THR A 133 -17.41 1.63 -6.48
CA THR A 133 -18.64 1.25 -5.78
C THR A 133 -18.85 -0.24 -5.82
N ARG A 134 -19.59 -0.77 -4.84
CA ARG A 134 -20.05 -2.16 -4.82
C ARG A 134 -21.54 -2.23 -4.51
N LEU A 135 -22.15 -3.36 -4.84
CA LEU A 135 -23.50 -3.67 -4.41
C LEU A 135 -23.45 -4.43 -3.08
N VAL A 136 -24.22 -3.96 -2.10
CA VAL A 136 -24.40 -4.62 -0.80
C VAL A 136 -25.91 -4.66 -0.52
N ALA A 137 -26.50 -5.84 -0.51
CA ALA A 137 -27.95 -6.05 -0.36
C ALA A 137 -28.77 -5.19 -1.35
N GLY A 138 -28.38 -5.18 -2.61
CA GLY A 138 -29.04 -4.44 -3.69
C GLY A 138 -28.78 -2.93 -3.68
N ARG A 139 -28.03 -2.41 -2.73
CA ARG A 139 -27.71 -0.97 -2.63
C ARG A 139 -26.31 -0.69 -3.12
N ARG A 140 -26.15 0.36 -3.90
CA ARG A 140 -24.82 0.84 -4.31
C ARG A 140 -24.19 1.60 -3.16
N VAL A 141 -22.99 1.18 -2.75
CA VAL A 141 -22.22 1.79 -1.65
C VAL A 141 -20.82 2.13 -2.11
N PHE A 142 -20.25 3.16 -1.49
CA PHE A 142 -18.91 3.65 -1.73
C PHE A 142 -17.95 3.15 -0.65
N GLN A 143 -16.69 3.12 -0.99
CA GLN A 143 -15.58 2.84 -0.10
C GLN A 143 -15.51 3.87 1.03
N ARG A 144 -15.08 3.47 2.24
CA ARG A 144 -14.91 4.37 3.40
C ARG A 144 -14.00 5.58 3.12
N ARG A 145 -13.01 5.40 2.24
CA ARG A 145 -12.03 6.43 1.83
C ARG A 145 -12.51 7.26 0.64
N ALA A 146 -13.71 7.00 0.13
CA ALA A 146 -14.29 7.73 -0.99
C ALA A 146 -14.32 9.26 -0.81
N PRO A 147 -14.59 9.84 0.39
CA PRO A 147 -14.54 11.29 0.57
C PRO A 147 -13.16 11.90 0.29
N GLN A 148 -12.08 11.20 0.64
CA GLN A 148 -10.70 11.60 0.35
C GLN A 148 -10.41 11.50 -1.15
N ASN A 149 -10.75 10.35 -1.76
CA ASN A 149 -10.53 10.13 -3.18
C ASN A 149 -11.36 11.08 -4.05
N LEU A 150 -12.57 11.42 -3.62
CA LEU A 150 -13.41 12.40 -4.31
C LEU A 150 -12.69 13.74 -4.48
N VAL A 151 -12.12 14.27 -3.41
CA VAL A 151 -11.38 15.54 -3.46
C VAL A 151 -10.07 15.42 -4.25
N LEU A 152 -9.42 14.26 -4.22
CA LEU A 152 -8.20 14.03 -4.99
C LEU A 152 -8.46 14.00 -6.50
N PHE A 153 -9.60 13.44 -6.94
CA PHE A 153 -9.85 13.14 -8.35
C PHE A 153 -10.98 13.95 -8.98
N SER A 154 -11.73 14.77 -8.22
CA SER A 154 -12.63 15.76 -8.79
C SER A 154 -11.98 17.16 -8.69
N PRO A 155 -11.54 17.76 -9.82
CA PRO A 155 -11.04 19.14 -9.83
C PRO A 155 -12.05 20.14 -9.28
N ARG A 156 -13.35 19.93 -9.53
CA ARG A 156 -14.42 20.79 -9.02
C ARG A 156 -14.54 20.73 -7.50
N ALA A 157 -14.55 19.53 -6.92
CA ALA A 157 -14.58 19.35 -5.48
C ALA A 157 -13.34 19.94 -4.81
N ARG A 158 -12.17 19.71 -5.40
CA ARG A 158 -10.90 20.28 -4.93
C ARG A 158 -10.93 21.79 -4.93
N GLY A 159 -11.34 22.40 -6.04
CA GLY A 159 -11.46 23.86 -6.15
C GLY A 159 -12.40 24.46 -5.10
N ARG A 160 -13.56 23.82 -4.83
CA ARG A 160 -14.50 24.25 -3.77
C ARG A 160 -13.87 24.14 -2.38
N ARG A 161 -13.22 23.01 -2.06
CA ARG A 161 -12.51 22.85 -0.78
C ARG A 161 -11.44 23.91 -0.60
N ASP A 162 -10.59 24.11 -1.61
CA ASP A 162 -9.44 25.03 -1.52
C ASP A 162 -9.89 26.49 -1.43
N ALA A 163 -11.04 26.84 -2.01
CA ALA A 163 -11.65 28.18 -1.86
C ALA A 163 -12.15 28.44 -0.44
N THR A 164 -12.68 27.43 0.25
CA THR A 164 -13.19 27.56 1.63
C THR A 164 -12.12 27.30 2.69
N ARG A 165 -11.16 26.47 2.39
CA ARG A 165 -10.07 26.07 3.28
C ARG A 165 -8.77 25.93 2.45
N PRO A 166 -8.12 27.04 2.14
CA PRO A 166 -6.87 26.99 1.37
C PRO A 166 -5.85 26.10 2.10
N PRO A 167 -5.12 25.24 1.39
CA PRO A 167 -4.07 24.45 1.99
C PRO A 167 -3.03 25.36 2.62
N PRO A 168 -2.50 25.04 3.82
CA PRO A 168 -1.40 25.80 4.39
C PRO A 168 -0.19 25.74 3.44
N PRO A 169 0.65 26.77 3.43
CA PRO A 169 1.88 26.72 2.66
C PRO A 169 2.71 25.51 3.11
N PRO A 170 3.41 24.81 2.20
CA PRO A 170 4.23 23.68 2.55
C PRO A 170 5.32 24.12 3.54
N ALA A 171 5.25 23.59 4.76
CA ALA A 171 6.25 23.86 5.80
C ALA A 171 7.61 23.21 5.49
N TRP A 172 7.68 22.35 4.47
CA TRP A 172 8.85 21.57 4.12
C TRP A 172 8.78 21.12 2.65
N SER A 173 9.91 21.23 1.95
CA SER A 173 10.06 20.81 0.56
C SER A 173 10.87 19.53 0.49
N LEU A 174 10.26 18.46 -0.04
CA LEU A 174 10.95 17.18 -0.25
C LEU A 174 12.13 17.35 -1.21
N ALA A 175 11.97 18.12 -2.28
CA ALA A 175 13.03 18.36 -3.26
C ALA A 175 14.23 19.11 -2.64
N ASP A 176 13.98 20.09 -1.75
CA ASP A 176 15.07 20.81 -1.08
C ASP A 176 15.77 19.94 -0.02
N HIS A 177 15.02 19.07 0.65
CA HIS A 177 15.60 18.07 1.54
C HIS A 177 16.51 17.10 0.75
N VAL A 178 16.06 16.62 -0.38
CA VAL A 178 16.86 15.75 -1.27
C VAL A 178 18.15 16.45 -1.71
N LYS A 179 18.09 17.74 -2.09
CA LYS A 179 19.29 18.54 -2.41
C LYS A 179 20.27 18.57 -1.23
N ALA A 180 19.76 18.78 0.00
CA ALA A 180 20.59 18.78 1.20
C ALA A 180 21.23 17.41 1.46
N VAL A 181 20.50 16.30 1.27
CA VAL A 181 21.05 14.94 1.38
C VAL A 181 22.18 14.71 0.37
N ILE A 182 21.97 15.08 -0.90
CA ILE A 182 22.99 14.92 -1.96
C ILE A 182 24.21 15.81 -1.67
N ALA A 183 24.00 17.06 -1.23
CA ALA A 183 25.09 17.97 -0.89
C ALA A 183 25.94 17.44 0.26
N GLU A 184 25.30 16.87 1.30
CA GLU A 184 26.01 16.30 2.44
C GLU A 184 26.79 15.03 2.06
N ALA A 185 26.20 14.16 1.22
CA ALA A 185 26.90 12.99 0.70
C ALA A 185 28.13 13.38 -0.13
N THR A 186 28.01 14.41 -0.96
CA THR A 186 29.10 14.94 -1.76
C THR A 186 30.21 15.55 -0.86
N ARG A 187 29.80 16.32 0.15
CA ARG A 187 30.74 16.99 1.07
C ARG A 187 31.54 16.01 1.93
N THR A 188 30.90 14.93 2.37
CA THR A 188 31.52 13.93 3.26
C THR A 188 32.23 12.79 2.51
N GLY A 189 31.93 12.61 1.23
CA GLY A 189 32.37 11.44 0.45
C GLY A 189 31.70 10.13 0.92
N SER A 190 30.63 10.21 1.72
CA SER A 190 29.89 9.08 2.25
C SER A 190 28.52 9.00 1.57
N ASP A 191 28.08 7.81 1.22
CA ASP A 191 26.74 7.58 0.72
C ASP A 191 25.67 7.52 1.84
N ARG A 192 26.08 7.36 3.11
CA ARG A 192 25.25 7.33 4.31
C ARG A 192 25.46 8.60 5.12
N VAL A 193 24.43 9.44 5.17
CA VAL A 193 24.51 10.78 5.76
C VAL A 193 23.26 11.11 6.57
N LEU A 194 23.32 12.25 7.28
CA LEU A 194 22.20 12.84 8.02
C LEU A 194 21.44 11.81 8.89
N PRO A 195 22.12 11.16 9.86
CA PRO A 195 21.45 10.24 10.76
C PRO A 195 20.41 10.98 11.59
N VAL A 196 19.27 10.31 11.81
CA VAL A 196 18.19 10.78 12.69
C VAL A 196 17.85 9.67 13.68
N ARG A 197 17.85 10.03 14.97
CA ARG A 197 17.36 9.15 16.04
C ARG A 197 15.86 9.35 16.19
N HIS A 198 15.13 8.24 16.15
CA HIS A 198 13.69 8.19 16.33
C HIS A 198 13.35 7.45 17.61
N ARG A 199 12.42 8.01 18.39
CA ARG A 199 11.72 7.33 19.47
C ARG A 199 10.26 7.19 19.06
N VAL A 200 9.80 5.96 18.90
CA VAL A 200 8.44 5.64 18.48
C VAL A 200 7.66 5.02 19.62
N THR A 201 6.43 5.48 19.78
CA THR A 201 5.42 4.84 20.63
C THR A 201 4.36 4.26 19.73
N HIS A 202 4.13 2.96 19.80
CA HIS A 202 3.03 2.27 19.12
C HIS A 202 2.07 1.67 20.14
N THR A 203 0.77 1.87 19.91
CA THR A 203 -0.29 1.42 20.82
C THR A 203 -1.38 0.74 20.02
N ILE A 204 -1.85 -0.41 20.51
CA ILE A 204 -3.03 -1.11 20.04
C ILE A 204 -4.07 -1.09 21.15
N THR A 205 -5.29 -0.67 20.87
CA THR A 205 -6.40 -0.62 21.82
C THR A 205 -7.53 -1.55 21.39
N VAL A 206 -7.92 -2.49 22.26
CA VAL A 206 -9.07 -3.39 22.08
C VAL A 206 -10.17 -2.94 23.05
N PRO A 207 -11.33 -2.43 22.56
CA PRO A 207 -12.43 -2.03 23.43
C PRO A 207 -13.03 -3.20 24.21
N ALA A 208 -13.47 -2.95 25.45
CA ALA A 208 -14.07 -3.97 26.31
C ALA A 208 -15.36 -4.61 25.73
N ALA A 209 -16.07 -3.88 24.88
CA ALA A 209 -17.33 -4.35 24.28
C ALA A 209 -17.14 -5.29 23.09
N GLN A 210 -15.91 -5.63 22.72
CA GLN A 210 -15.67 -6.51 21.57
C GLN A 210 -16.09 -7.96 21.86
N PRO A 211 -16.67 -8.68 20.87
CA PRO A 211 -16.99 -10.09 21.01
C PRO A 211 -15.77 -10.91 21.42
N GLY A 212 -15.93 -11.73 22.45
CA GLY A 212 -14.85 -12.55 22.99
C GLY A 212 -14.06 -11.91 24.17
N ILE A 213 -14.17 -10.60 24.37
CA ILE A 213 -13.58 -9.95 25.56
C ILE A 213 -14.46 -10.25 26.78
N ARG A 214 -14.05 -11.20 27.59
CA ARG A 214 -14.71 -11.68 28.78
C ARG A 214 -13.68 -12.03 29.85
N PRO A 215 -14.02 -12.01 31.13
CA PRO A 215 -13.08 -12.38 32.20
C PRO A 215 -12.40 -13.73 31.91
N GLY A 216 -11.08 -13.77 32.06
CA GLY A 216 -10.28 -14.96 31.82
C GLY A 216 -9.93 -15.25 30.36
N ALA A 217 -10.47 -14.51 29.38
CA ALA A 217 -10.06 -14.64 27.97
C ALA A 217 -8.59 -14.21 27.80
N ARG A 218 -7.87 -14.92 26.93
CA ARG A 218 -6.49 -14.57 26.56
C ARG A 218 -6.49 -13.68 25.34
N VAL A 219 -5.84 -12.52 25.42
CA VAL A 219 -5.68 -11.59 24.31
C VAL A 219 -4.20 -11.48 24.00
N ARG A 220 -3.86 -11.65 22.72
CA ARG A 220 -2.50 -11.50 22.20
C ARG A 220 -2.45 -10.42 21.13
N ALA A 221 -1.38 -9.63 21.14
CA ALA A 221 -1.12 -8.62 20.12
C ALA A 221 0.32 -8.72 19.63
N TRP A 222 0.50 -8.72 18.30
CA TRP A 222 1.79 -8.58 17.64
C TRP A 222 1.93 -7.14 17.19
N LEU A 223 2.90 -6.43 17.74
CA LEU A 223 3.18 -5.04 17.41
C LEU A 223 4.36 -4.97 16.43
N PRO A 224 4.35 -4.05 15.45
CA PRO A 224 5.40 -3.93 14.43
C PRO A 224 6.71 -3.37 15.02
N PHE A 225 7.81 -4.11 14.93
CA PHE A 225 9.09 -3.77 15.55
C PHE A 225 10.20 -3.55 14.49
N PRO A 226 11.12 -2.58 14.67
CA PRO A 226 12.12 -2.24 13.68
C PRO A 226 13.05 -3.39 13.29
N GLN A 227 13.38 -3.50 12.01
CA GLN A 227 14.48 -4.33 11.50
C GLN A 227 15.83 -3.66 11.79
N GLU A 228 16.90 -4.43 11.74
CA GLU A 228 18.27 -3.94 11.70
C GLU A 228 18.86 -4.12 10.31
N THR A 229 19.31 -3.03 9.72
CA THR A 229 19.88 -2.99 8.37
C THR A 229 21.08 -2.04 8.34
N ASP A 230 21.77 -1.98 7.19
CA ASP A 230 22.85 -1.02 7.01
C ASP A 230 22.40 0.45 7.10
N LEU A 231 21.11 0.71 6.84
CA LEU A 231 20.51 2.05 6.88
C LEU A 231 19.64 2.31 8.11
N GLN A 232 19.48 1.31 8.99
CA GLN A 232 18.71 1.41 10.23
C GLN A 232 19.39 0.61 11.34
N ARG A 233 19.90 1.27 12.36
CA ARG A 233 20.78 0.71 13.38
C ARG A 233 20.36 1.13 14.78
N GLU A 234 21.03 0.59 15.79
CA GLU A 234 20.82 0.90 17.22
C GLU A 234 19.35 0.70 17.66
N VAL A 235 18.74 -0.36 17.18
CA VAL A 235 17.36 -0.71 17.51
C VAL A 235 17.29 -1.19 18.95
N ARG A 236 16.46 -0.52 19.78
CA ARG A 236 16.27 -0.85 21.20
C ARG A 236 14.80 -0.78 21.58
N LEU A 237 14.28 -1.84 22.19
CA LEU A 237 13.02 -1.80 22.92
C LEU A 237 13.24 -1.13 24.26
N LEU A 238 12.49 -0.07 24.56
CA LEU A 238 12.59 0.68 25.83
C LEU A 238 11.52 0.27 26.82
N GLU A 239 10.28 0.10 26.33
CA GLU A 239 9.11 -0.27 27.12
C GLU A 239 8.20 -1.15 26.30
N ALA A 240 7.54 -2.12 26.94
CA ALA A 240 6.46 -2.89 26.33
C ALA A 240 5.52 -3.45 27.40
N GLY A 241 4.24 -3.58 27.09
CA GLY A 241 3.23 -4.13 28.01
C GLY A 241 1.81 -4.06 27.44
N PRO A 242 0.87 -4.73 28.10
CA PRO A 242 1.00 -5.55 29.30
C PRO A 242 1.71 -6.88 29.07
N GLY A 243 2.20 -7.51 30.14
CA GLY A 243 2.87 -8.80 30.10
C GLY A 243 4.35 -8.71 29.69
N GLU A 244 5.00 -9.87 29.68
CA GLU A 244 6.40 -9.99 29.27
C GLU A 244 6.52 -9.97 27.73
N PRO A 245 7.35 -9.07 27.15
CA PRO A 245 7.48 -8.99 25.72
C PRO A 245 8.29 -10.16 25.13
N SER A 246 7.79 -10.78 24.07
CA SER A 246 8.56 -11.68 23.23
C SER A 246 8.95 -10.95 21.93
N VAL A 247 10.24 -10.65 21.80
CA VAL A 247 10.77 -9.88 20.66
C VAL A 247 11.30 -10.85 19.60
N ALA A 248 10.75 -10.76 18.40
CA ALA A 248 11.23 -11.54 17.26
C ALA A 248 12.66 -11.14 16.87
N ALA A 249 13.46 -12.11 16.43
CA ALA A 249 14.79 -11.86 15.88
C ALA A 249 14.70 -11.02 14.61
N ALA A 250 15.67 -10.14 14.39
CA ALA A 250 15.76 -9.38 13.15
C ALA A 250 15.89 -10.30 11.93
N GLY A 251 15.21 -9.97 10.84
CA GLY A 251 15.30 -10.68 9.60
C GLY A 251 16.49 -10.20 8.76
N ARG A 252 16.94 -11.06 7.87
CA ARG A 252 17.90 -10.73 6.81
C ARG A 252 17.40 -11.32 5.50
N LEU A 253 17.48 -10.55 4.46
CA LEU A 253 17.05 -10.96 3.13
C LEU A 253 18.21 -10.65 2.14
N ASP A 254 19.20 -11.53 2.15
CA ASP A 254 20.24 -11.56 1.13
C ASP A 254 19.80 -12.49 -0.01
N ARG A 255 20.55 -13.53 -0.30
CA ARG A 255 20.15 -14.62 -1.20
C ARG A 255 19.18 -15.61 -0.52
N ARG A 256 19.26 -15.75 0.81
CA ARG A 256 18.37 -16.59 1.61
C ARG A 256 17.77 -15.79 2.76
N ALA A 257 16.47 -15.92 2.92
CA ALA A 257 15.77 -15.32 4.05
C ALA A 257 16.14 -16.03 5.36
N THR A 258 16.52 -15.25 6.38
CA THR A 258 16.75 -15.74 7.75
C THR A 258 16.09 -14.80 8.75
N GLY A 259 15.77 -15.32 9.93
CA GLY A 259 15.08 -14.54 10.96
C GLY A 259 13.65 -14.14 10.58
N CYS A 260 13.10 -13.19 11.31
CA CYS A 260 11.73 -12.70 11.09
C CYS A 260 11.70 -11.52 10.12
N LEU A 261 11.22 -11.73 8.90
CA LEU A 261 11.16 -10.70 7.87
C LEU A 261 10.02 -9.69 8.06
N GLN A 262 9.02 -10.04 8.90
CA GLN A 262 8.00 -9.12 9.44
C GLN A 262 8.17 -9.11 10.95
N ARG A 263 9.08 -8.27 11.45
CA ARG A 263 9.54 -8.30 12.85
C ARG A 263 8.47 -7.73 13.77
N SER A 264 8.25 -8.40 14.89
CA SER A 264 7.23 -8.04 15.87
C SER A 264 7.68 -8.17 17.31
N VAL A 265 6.98 -7.46 18.21
CA VAL A 265 6.89 -7.73 19.63
C VAL A 265 5.55 -8.38 19.91
N LEU A 266 5.54 -9.58 20.47
CA LEU A 266 4.33 -10.24 20.96
C LEU A 266 4.10 -9.86 22.41
N LEU A 267 2.90 -9.37 22.72
CA LEU A 267 2.39 -9.11 24.05
C LEU A 267 1.14 -9.95 24.32
N GLU A 268 0.97 -10.39 25.54
CA GLU A 268 -0.18 -11.20 25.96
C GLU A 268 -0.73 -10.71 27.31
N CYS A 269 -2.06 -10.72 27.43
CA CYS A 269 -2.70 -10.52 28.72
C CYS A 269 -3.94 -11.41 28.89
N VAL A 270 -4.36 -11.59 30.12
CA VAL A 270 -5.64 -12.20 30.49
C VAL A 270 -6.62 -11.09 30.89
N VAL A 271 -7.82 -11.13 30.33
CA VAL A 271 -8.87 -10.13 30.60
C VAL A 271 -9.28 -10.18 32.08
N ALA A 272 -9.24 -9.04 32.72
CA ALA A 272 -9.64 -8.88 34.13
C ALA A 272 -11.17 -8.97 34.31
N ASP A 273 -11.61 -9.04 35.55
CA ASP A 273 -13.01 -8.96 35.96
C ASP A 273 -13.21 -7.72 36.88
N PRO A 274 -14.06 -6.75 36.50
CA PRO A 274 -14.82 -6.64 35.25
C PRO A 274 -13.92 -6.34 34.02
N PRO A 275 -14.38 -6.70 32.80
CA PRO A 275 -13.64 -6.44 31.59
C PRO A 275 -13.49 -4.93 31.34
N GLY A 276 -12.24 -4.49 31.05
CA GLY A 276 -11.91 -3.15 30.62
C GLY A 276 -11.36 -3.11 29.20
N ALA A 277 -11.14 -1.93 28.65
CA ALA A 277 -10.37 -1.79 27.42
C ALA A 277 -8.93 -2.26 27.66
N ILE A 278 -8.37 -2.98 26.68
CA ILE A 278 -7.00 -3.51 26.75
C ILE A 278 -6.13 -2.64 25.85
N GLU A 279 -5.05 -2.14 26.39
CA GLU A 279 -4.05 -1.35 25.69
C GLU A 279 -2.72 -2.11 25.67
N PHE A 280 -2.27 -2.49 24.47
CA PHE A 280 -0.92 -2.99 24.23
C PHE A 280 -0.06 -1.85 23.74
N ARG A 281 1.08 -1.63 24.36
CA ARG A 281 1.96 -0.51 24.09
C ARG A 281 3.40 -0.97 24.01
N GLU A 282 4.14 -0.42 23.03
CA GLU A 282 5.60 -0.51 22.98
C GLU A 282 6.21 0.87 22.73
N VAL A 283 7.41 1.07 23.25
CA VAL A 283 8.27 2.22 22.95
C VAL A 283 9.64 1.70 22.53
N PHE A 284 10.12 2.17 21.41
CA PHE A 284 11.42 1.78 20.88
C PHE A 284 12.17 2.96 20.27
N GLU A 285 13.49 2.80 20.18
CA GLU A 285 14.39 3.73 19.50
C GLU A 285 15.17 3.04 18.38
N PHE A 286 15.54 3.83 17.39
CA PHE A 286 16.44 3.44 16.31
C PHE A 286 17.09 4.67 15.68
N VAL A 287 18.20 4.46 14.94
CA VAL A 287 18.85 5.48 14.11
C VAL A 287 18.68 5.11 12.64
N SER A 288 18.13 6.03 11.86
CA SER A 288 17.95 5.88 10.41
C SER A 288 18.88 6.86 9.67
N PHE A 289 19.45 6.40 8.55
CA PHE A 289 20.36 7.16 7.70
C PHE A 289 19.70 7.52 6.38
N ALA A 290 19.97 8.71 5.86
CA ALA A 290 19.76 8.97 4.44
C ALA A 290 20.84 8.25 3.63
N PHE A 291 20.48 7.84 2.41
CA PHE A 291 21.36 7.12 1.50
C PHE A 291 21.34 7.76 0.12
N ALA A 292 22.49 8.25 -0.33
CA ALA A 292 22.63 9.00 -1.58
C ALA A 292 23.91 8.55 -2.34
N PRO A 293 23.91 7.34 -2.90
CA PRO A 293 25.05 6.83 -3.65
C PRO A 293 25.23 7.61 -4.97
N ALA A 294 26.46 7.77 -5.40
CA ALA A 294 26.78 8.34 -6.71
C ALA A 294 26.49 7.31 -7.82
N LEU A 295 25.25 7.29 -8.30
CA LEU A 295 24.79 6.36 -9.32
C LEU A 295 25.11 6.90 -10.72
N ASP A 296 25.91 6.15 -11.46
CA ASP A 296 26.28 6.40 -12.85
C ASP A 296 25.91 5.19 -13.72
N GLU A 297 25.02 5.40 -14.67
CA GLU A 297 24.57 4.32 -15.57
C GLU A 297 25.71 3.64 -16.31
N SER A 298 26.76 4.41 -16.67
CA SER A 298 27.93 3.85 -17.37
C SER A 298 28.71 2.81 -16.53
N ARG A 299 28.51 2.82 -15.22
CA ARG A 299 29.17 1.89 -14.27
C ARG A 299 28.26 0.70 -13.89
N ALA A 300 26.99 0.71 -14.29
CA ALA A 300 26.09 -0.38 -14.01
C ALA A 300 26.51 -1.64 -14.77
N LEU A 301 26.61 -2.75 -14.05
CA LEU A 301 27.02 -4.04 -14.58
C LEU A 301 25.81 -4.98 -14.71
N PRO A 302 25.87 -5.96 -15.62
CA PRO A 302 24.92 -7.08 -15.63
C PRO A 302 24.88 -7.79 -14.28
N LEU A 303 23.84 -8.59 -14.05
CA LEU A 303 23.77 -9.44 -12.88
C LEU A 303 24.97 -10.38 -12.82
N PRO A 304 25.47 -10.70 -11.60
CA PRO A 304 26.50 -11.72 -11.43
C PRO A 304 26.10 -13.04 -12.11
N ALA A 305 27.05 -13.73 -12.74
CA ALA A 305 26.78 -14.97 -13.45
C ALA A 305 26.25 -16.11 -12.56
N ASP A 306 26.51 -16.02 -11.24
CA ASP A 306 26.06 -16.95 -10.22
C ASP A 306 24.74 -16.46 -9.52
N TRP A 307 24.01 -15.48 -10.09
CA TRP A 307 22.75 -15.05 -9.56
C TRP A 307 21.73 -16.20 -9.59
N ASP A 308 21.15 -16.51 -8.45
CA ASP A 308 20.25 -17.67 -8.24
C ASP A 308 18.79 -17.44 -8.67
N GLY A 309 18.51 -16.36 -9.40
CA GLY A 309 17.15 -15.96 -9.79
C GLY A 309 16.37 -15.23 -8.68
N ALA A 310 16.95 -15.03 -7.51
CA ALA A 310 16.26 -14.39 -6.40
C ALA A 310 15.65 -13.03 -6.78
N CYS A 311 14.38 -12.81 -6.41
CA CYS A 311 13.66 -11.56 -6.67
C CYS A 311 13.47 -11.20 -8.16
N LEU A 312 13.49 -12.20 -9.06
CA LEU A 312 13.16 -12.07 -10.47
C LEU A 312 11.85 -12.75 -10.85
N ASP A 313 11.38 -13.70 -10.04
CA ASP A 313 10.18 -14.49 -10.32
C ASP A 313 8.91 -13.79 -9.86
N GLU A 314 7.77 -14.28 -10.36
CA GLU A 314 6.46 -13.97 -9.81
C GLU A 314 6.37 -14.39 -8.35
N ARG A 315 5.52 -13.68 -7.61
CA ARG A 315 5.16 -14.05 -6.25
C ARG A 315 3.69 -13.74 -6.00
N PRO A 316 2.82 -14.63 -6.44
CA PRO A 316 1.39 -14.47 -6.24
C PRO A 316 1.01 -14.34 -4.75
N PRO A 317 -0.12 -13.66 -4.46
CA PRO A 317 -1.07 -13.09 -5.40
C PRO A 317 -0.69 -11.68 -5.91
N HIS A 318 0.31 -11.01 -5.34
CA HIS A 318 0.52 -9.59 -5.54
C HIS A 318 1.51 -9.25 -6.65
N ILE A 319 2.52 -10.10 -6.90
CA ILE A 319 3.51 -9.92 -7.97
C ILE A 319 3.20 -10.94 -9.06
N VAL A 320 2.46 -10.54 -10.08
CA VAL A 320 1.96 -11.40 -11.17
C VAL A 320 2.30 -10.78 -12.52
N PHE A 321 2.85 -11.57 -13.44
CA PHE A 321 3.35 -11.13 -14.74
C PHE A 321 2.30 -11.33 -15.84
N THR A 322 1.23 -10.50 -15.83
CA THR A 322 0.20 -10.63 -16.87
C THR A 322 0.74 -10.24 -18.25
N PRO A 323 0.12 -10.75 -19.33
CA PRO A 323 0.51 -10.37 -20.71
C PRO A 323 0.48 -8.85 -20.94
N GLU A 324 -0.48 -8.14 -20.33
CA GLU A 324 -0.63 -6.70 -20.44
C GLU A 324 0.52 -5.96 -19.78
N ILE A 325 0.89 -6.35 -18.54
CA ILE A 325 2.03 -5.73 -17.84
C ILE A 325 3.34 -6.03 -18.58
N ARG A 326 3.51 -7.25 -19.11
CA ARG A 326 4.70 -7.60 -19.93
C ARG A 326 4.81 -6.74 -21.18
N ARG A 327 3.71 -6.48 -21.89
CA ARG A 327 3.71 -5.59 -23.08
C ARG A 327 4.09 -4.16 -22.70
N GLU A 328 3.49 -3.62 -21.66
CA GLU A 328 3.80 -2.27 -21.18
C GLU A 328 5.27 -2.14 -20.81
N VAL A 329 5.85 -3.15 -20.11
CA VAL A 329 7.28 -3.15 -19.76
C VAL A 329 8.15 -3.19 -21.03
N ALA A 330 7.79 -3.98 -22.01
CA ALA A 330 8.53 -4.04 -23.27
C ALA A 330 8.53 -2.69 -24.01
N GLU A 331 7.41 -1.96 -23.97
CA GLU A 331 7.30 -0.61 -24.56
C GLU A 331 8.14 0.42 -23.78
N ILE A 332 8.08 0.40 -22.43
CA ILE A 332 8.82 1.32 -21.57
C ILE A 332 10.33 1.13 -21.68
N VAL A 333 10.76 -0.13 -21.62
CA VAL A 333 12.18 -0.47 -21.60
C VAL A 333 12.76 -0.45 -23.00
N GLY A 334 12.00 -0.88 -24.01
CA GLY A 334 12.51 -1.01 -25.39
C GLY A 334 13.73 -1.90 -25.47
N GLY A 335 14.73 -1.45 -26.21
CA GLY A 335 16.02 -2.14 -26.37
C GLY A 335 17.08 -1.86 -25.31
N GLU A 336 16.73 -1.22 -24.20
CA GLU A 336 17.67 -0.86 -23.13
C GLU A 336 18.27 -2.10 -22.46
N ALA A 337 19.60 -2.17 -22.41
CA ALA A 337 20.32 -3.28 -21.77
C ALA A 337 20.78 -2.96 -20.34
N ASN A 338 20.96 -1.67 -20.03
CA ASN A 338 21.48 -1.21 -18.74
C ASN A 338 20.43 -1.39 -17.62
N PRO A 339 20.72 -2.14 -16.54
CA PRO A 339 19.74 -2.43 -15.50
C PRO A 339 19.29 -1.20 -14.73
N LEU A 340 20.19 -0.23 -14.48
CA LEU A 340 19.82 1.02 -13.80
C LEU A 340 18.91 1.89 -14.68
N ALA A 341 19.21 1.99 -15.96
CA ALA A 341 18.41 2.73 -16.92
C ALA A 341 17.00 2.09 -17.07
N ARG A 342 16.89 0.75 -17.12
CA ARG A 342 15.60 0.04 -17.10
C ARG A 342 14.78 0.41 -15.86
N ALA A 343 15.39 0.30 -14.67
CA ALA A 343 14.71 0.64 -13.42
C ALA A 343 14.24 2.11 -13.39
N ARG A 344 15.07 3.05 -13.85
CA ARG A 344 14.70 4.48 -13.93
C ARG A 344 13.56 4.75 -14.90
N ARG A 345 13.52 4.08 -16.07
CA ARG A 345 12.40 4.21 -17.01
C ARG A 345 11.10 3.74 -16.38
N ILE A 346 11.10 2.58 -15.73
CA ILE A 346 9.94 2.02 -15.02
C ILE A 346 9.53 2.92 -13.84
N PHE A 347 10.48 3.39 -13.05
CA PHE A 347 10.25 4.32 -11.95
C PHE A 347 9.52 5.59 -12.39
N ARG A 348 10.03 6.23 -13.45
CA ARG A 348 9.42 7.43 -14.02
C ARG A 348 8.04 7.16 -14.58
N TRP A 349 7.83 6.01 -15.19
CA TRP A 349 6.53 5.62 -15.72
C TRP A 349 5.53 5.40 -14.59
N VAL A 350 5.84 4.62 -13.55
CA VAL A 350 4.94 4.38 -12.41
C VAL A 350 4.62 5.70 -11.72
N SER A 351 5.63 6.53 -11.43
CA SER A 351 5.48 7.83 -10.78
C SER A 351 4.53 8.77 -11.52
N ARG A 352 4.51 8.74 -12.86
CA ARG A 352 3.68 9.63 -13.68
C ARG A 352 2.32 9.06 -14.02
N SER A 353 2.23 7.73 -14.17
CA SER A 353 1.05 7.04 -14.70
C SER A 353 0.12 6.51 -13.62
N ILE A 354 0.58 6.40 -12.38
CA ILE A 354 -0.18 5.84 -11.25
C ILE A 354 -0.27 6.89 -10.13
N PRO A 355 -1.16 7.88 -10.23
CA PRO A 355 -1.35 8.87 -9.16
C PRO A 355 -1.83 8.21 -7.88
N TRP A 356 -1.44 8.79 -6.74
CA TRP A 356 -1.78 8.25 -5.43
C TRP A 356 -3.29 8.33 -5.15
N GLN A 357 -3.84 7.21 -4.68
CA GLN A 357 -5.23 7.06 -4.25
C GLN A 357 -5.24 6.33 -2.90
N ALA A 358 -6.18 6.69 -2.00
CA ALA A 358 -6.43 5.88 -0.82
C ALA A 358 -7.10 4.56 -1.23
N GLU A 359 -6.47 3.43 -0.89
CA GLU A 359 -6.88 2.09 -1.32
C GLU A 359 -7.75 1.35 -0.27
N ASP A 360 -8.33 0.25 -0.70
CA ASP A 360 -8.92 -0.78 0.17
C ASP A 360 -7.81 -1.45 1.00
N GLU A 361 -8.20 -2.11 2.08
CA GLU A 361 -7.25 -2.93 2.84
C GLU A 361 -6.71 -4.08 1.97
N TYR A 362 -5.40 -4.27 1.95
CA TYR A 362 -4.74 -5.22 1.03
C TYR A 362 -5.20 -6.66 1.20
N SER A 363 -5.69 -7.03 2.39
CA SER A 363 -6.33 -8.34 2.61
C SER A 363 -7.58 -8.57 1.75
N THR A 364 -8.13 -7.51 1.15
CA THR A 364 -9.32 -7.56 0.30
C THR A 364 -9.01 -7.34 -1.19
N ILE A 365 -7.74 -7.06 -1.53
CA ILE A 365 -7.30 -6.83 -2.92
C ILE A 365 -6.67 -8.13 -3.46
N PRO A 366 -7.23 -8.72 -4.52
CA PRO A 366 -6.72 -9.96 -5.08
C PRO A 366 -5.28 -9.89 -5.56
N SER A 367 -4.90 -8.80 -6.22
CA SER A 367 -3.51 -8.55 -6.65
C SER A 367 -3.21 -7.06 -6.71
N LEU A 368 -2.19 -6.62 -5.97
CA LEU A 368 -1.80 -5.22 -5.92
C LEU A 368 -1.23 -4.73 -7.26
N ALA A 369 -0.37 -5.51 -7.91
CA ALA A 369 0.21 -5.13 -9.20
C ALA A 369 -0.86 -5.03 -10.31
N VAL A 370 -1.75 -6.04 -10.39
CA VAL A 370 -2.84 -6.04 -11.36
C VAL A 370 -3.81 -4.88 -11.09
N ARG A 371 -4.14 -4.63 -9.82
CA ARG A 371 -4.98 -3.50 -9.39
C ARG A 371 -4.38 -2.16 -9.87
N GLY A 372 -3.12 -1.89 -9.55
CA GLY A 372 -2.44 -0.64 -9.93
C GLY A 372 -2.38 -0.46 -11.44
N PHE A 373 -2.07 -1.53 -12.17
CA PHE A 373 -2.00 -1.50 -13.63
C PHE A 373 -3.37 -1.26 -14.28
N ALA A 374 -4.41 -1.96 -13.83
CA ALA A 374 -5.75 -1.87 -14.43
C ALA A 374 -6.45 -0.55 -14.11
N VAL A 375 -6.36 -0.08 -12.85
CA VAL A 375 -7.07 1.12 -12.39
C VAL A 375 -6.29 2.41 -12.69
N ARG A 376 -4.97 2.30 -12.93
CA ARG A 376 -4.05 3.44 -13.13
C ARG A 376 -4.08 4.43 -11.96
N ARG A 377 -4.29 3.91 -10.75
CA ARG A 377 -4.27 4.63 -9.47
C ARG A 377 -3.89 3.65 -8.37
N GLY A 378 -3.30 4.14 -7.27
CA GLY A 378 -2.99 3.31 -6.13
C GLY A 378 -2.25 4.07 -5.04
N ASP A 379 -2.23 3.53 -3.82
CA ASP A 379 -1.39 4.05 -2.76
C ASP A 379 0.07 3.57 -2.91
N CYS A 380 0.89 3.87 -1.90
CA CYS A 380 2.31 3.53 -1.94
C CYS A 380 2.56 2.03 -2.14
N GLY A 381 1.77 1.16 -1.52
CA GLY A 381 1.92 -0.28 -1.66
C GLY A 381 1.53 -0.78 -3.05
N VAL A 382 0.44 -0.29 -3.61
CA VAL A 382 0.02 -0.61 -4.98
C VAL A 382 1.05 -0.11 -6.00
N GLN A 383 1.51 1.14 -5.87
CA GLN A 383 2.52 1.72 -6.76
C GLN A 383 3.84 0.94 -6.72
N ASN A 384 4.35 0.65 -5.52
CA ASN A 384 5.63 -0.03 -5.37
C ASN A 384 5.54 -1.54 -5.69
N THR A 385 4.40 -2.22 -5.49
CA THR A 385 4.21 -3.59 -5.97
C THR A 385 4.21 -3.66 -7.49
N LEU A 386 3.55 -2.72 -8.15
CA LEU A 386 3.58 -2.62 -9.61
C LEU A 386 5.01 -2.34 -10.12
N PHE A 387 5.72 -1.40 -9.48
CA PHE A 387 7.13 -1.10 -9.80
C PHE A 387 8.02 -2.35 -9.67
N ILE A 388 7.91 -3.10 -8.56
CA ILE A 388 8.65 -4.36 -8.36
C ILE A 388 8.32 -5.37 -9.46
N THR A 389 7.02 -5.53 -9.77
CA THR A 389 6.57 -6.46 -10.81
C THR A 389 7.18 -6.12 -12.17
N MET A 390 7.14 -4.84 -12.55
CA MET A 390 7.68 -4.37 -13.82
C MET A 390 9.22 -4.48 -13.87
N CYS A 391 9.93 -4.19 -12.77
CA CYS A 391 11.38 -4.38 -12.66
C CYS A 391 11.77 -5.85 -12.85
N ARG A 392 11.07 -6.78 -12.19
CA ARG A 392 11.31 -8.23 -12.34
C ARG A 392 11.11 -8.69 -13.77
N ILE A 393 10.03 -8.26 -14.43
CA ILE A 393 9.78 -8.52 -15.87
C ILE A 393 10.93 -7.99 -16.73
N ALA A 394 11.49 -6.84 -16.40
CA ALA A 394 12.61 -6.23 -17.11
C ALA A 394 13.98 -6.87 -16.79
N GLY A 395 14.02 -7.91 -15.93
CA GLY A 395 15.26 -8.58 -15.53
C GLY A 395 16.07 -7.80 -14.48
N VAL A 396 15.44 -6.87 -13.75
CA VAL A 396 16.02 -6.17 -12.61
C VAL A 396 15.47 -6.80 -11.34
N PRO A 397 16.29 -7.46 -10.50
CA PRO A 397 15.81 -8.02 -9.24
C PRO A 397 15.24 -6.91 -8.36
N ALA A 398 14.03 -7.12 -7.87
CA ALA A 398 13.34 -6.16 -7.04
C ALA A 398 12.60 -6.84 -5.91
N ARG A 399 12.61 -6.20 -4.72
CA ARG A 399 11.99 -6.73 -3.52
C ARG A 399 11.26 -5.64 -2.75
N TRP A 400 10.40 -6.07 -1.86
CA TRP A 400 9.56 -5.21 -1.04
C TRP A 400 10.28 -4.82 0.25
N GLN A 401 10.09 -3.55 0.64
CA GLN A 401 10.44 -3.07 1.96
C GLN A 401 9.34 -2.15 2.47
N ARG A 402 9.07 -2.14 3.78
CA ARG A 402 7.94 -1.40 4.31
C ARG A 402 8.08 -1.06 5.78
N GLY A 403 7.30 -0.08 6.20
CA GLY A 403 7.19 0.40 7.56
C GLY A 403 6.48 1.75 7.60
N PHE A 404 7.21 2.81 7.94
CA PHE A 404 6.61 4.12 8.12
C PHE A 404 7.49 5.24 7.56
N GLU A 405 6.86 6.33 7.12
CA GLU A 405 7.51 7.62 7.02
C GLU A 405 7.40 8.35 8.37
N THR A 406 8.53 8.87 8.85
CA THR A 406 8.63 9.48 10.19
C THR A 406 8.84 10.99 10.14
N ARG A 407 8.90 11.59 8.96
CA ARG A 407 9.08 13.04 8.80
C ARG A 407 7.90 13.82 9.37
N PRO A 408 8.13 15.01 9.90
CA PRO A 408 7.07 15.87 10.38
C PRO A 408 6.31 16.48 9.20
N LEU A 409 5.17 15.89 8.84
CA LEU A 409 4.23 16.59 7.99
C LEU A 409 3.44 17.60 8.83
N THR A 410 2.96 17.17 10.00
CA THR A 410 2.35 18.03 11.04
C THR A 410 2.38 17.27 12.36
N GLY A 411 3.00 17.81 13.41
CA GLY A 411 2.98 17.23 14.75
C GLY A 411 3.76 15.93 14.92
N THR A 412 3.30 15.05 15.84
CA THR A 412 3.93 13.77 16.20
C THR A 412 3.45 12.57 15.38
N GLY A 413 2.59 12.80 14.39
CA GLY A 413 2.06 11.73 13.54
C GLY A 413 3.14 11.14 12.64
N ILE A 414 2.99 9.85 12.36
CA ILE A 414 3.77 9.14 11.35
C ILE A 414 2.83 8.45 10.37
N GLY A 415 3.23 8.31 9.11
CA GLY A 415 2.45 7.67 8.05
C GLY A 415 2.92 6.25 7.79
N MET A 416 2.00 5.31 7.58
CA MET A 416 2.34 4.02 6.98
C MET A 416 2.89 4.25 5.58
N HIS A 417 3.96 3.54 5.22
CA HIS A 417 4.60 3.74 3.95
C HIS A 417 5.30 2.50 3.43
N ASP A 418 5.27 2.34 2.11
CA ASP A 418 5.79 1.22 1.37
C ASP A 418 6.74 1.69 0.29
N TRP A 419 7.82 0.95 0.09
CA TRP A 419 8.79 1.18 -0.97
C TRP A 419 9.41 -0.13 -1.43
N ALA A 420 10.32 -0.06 -2.37
CA ALA A 420 11.03 -1.18 -2.93
C ALA A 420 12.54 -1.08 -2.69
N GLU A 421 13.23 -2.17 -2.95
CA GLU A 421 14.64 -2.19 -3.25
C GLU A 421 14.84 -2.86 -4.61
N ILE A 422 15.81 -2.38 -5.38
CA ILE A 422 16.27 -2.96 -6.63
C ILE A 422 17.73 -3.37 -6.51
N TYR A 423 18.15 -4.46 -7.16
CA TYR A 423 19.55 -4.84 -7.21
C TYR A 423 20.21 -4.36 -8.50
N VAL A 424 21.28 -3.58 -8.35
CA VAL A 424 22.09 -3.10 -9.49
C VAL A 424 23.57 -3.23 -9.13
N ALA A 425 24.30 -4.10 -9.83
CA ALA A 425 25.74 -4.20 -9.67
C ALA A 425 26.44 -2.95 -10.26
N PRO A 426 27.53 -2.43 -9.64
CA PRO A 426 28.22 -2.98 -8.47
C PRO A 426 27.69 -2.50 -7.10
N TRP A 427 26.62 -1.68 -7.04
CA TRP A 427 26.13 -1.06 -5.81
C TRP A 427 25.37 -2.02 -4.89
N GLY A 428 24.83 -3.12 -5.42
CA GLY A 428 24.01 -4.05 -4.65
C GLY A 428 22.54 -3.61 -4.55
N TRP A 429 21.92 -3.83 -3.40
CA TRP A 429 20.52 -3.45 -3.15
C TRP A 429 20.40 -1.95 -2.90
N LEU A 430 19.61 -1.28 -3.72
CA LEU A 430 19.36 0.14 -3.71
C LEU A 430 17.89 0.41 -3.34
N PRO A 431 17.58 1.31 -2.42
CA PRO A 431 16.19 1.73 -2.15
C PRO A 431 15.53 2.31 -3.40
N ALA A 432 14.25 2.04 -3.59
CA ALA A 432 13.46 2.66 -4.65
C ALA A 432 12.05 2.94 -4.16
N ASP A 433 11.54 4.16 -4.38
CA ASP A 433 10.23 4.59 -3.91
C ASP A 433 9.45 5.29 -5.02
N ALA A 434 8.71 4.51 -5.80
CA ALA A 434 7.93 5.03 -6.92
C ALA A 434 6.76 5.92 -6.48
N SER A 435 6.34 5.88 -5.21
CA SER A 435 5.28 6.73 -4.69
C SER A 435 5.77 8.13 -4.31
N TYR A 436 7.00 8.26 -3.81
CA TYR A 436 7.65 9.55 -3.69
C TYR A 436 8.01 10.12 -5.07
N GLY A 437 8.30 9.24 -6.00
CA GLY A 437 8.36 9.49 -7.42
C GLY A 437 9.42 10.50 -7.85
N VAL A 438 9.23 10.97 -9.08
CA VAL A 438 10.11 11.97 -9.69
C VAL A 438 9.93 13.32 -9.00
N GLN A 439 11.02 13.89 -8.48
CA GLN A 439 11.00 15.18 -7.81
C GLN A 439 11.02 16.34 -8.83
N PRO A 440 10.36 17.48 -8.54
CA PRO A 440 10.33 18.63 -9.42
C PRO A 440 11.66 19.38 -9.38
N ALA A 441 12.64 18.93 -10.16
CA ALA A 441 13.97 19.53 -10.26
C ALA A 441 14.58 19.29 -11.64
N ASP A 442 15.41 20.25 -12.10
CA ASP A 442 16.17 20.12 -13.35
C ASP A 442 17.40 19.20 -13.21
N ASP A 443 18.01 19.13 -12.01
CA ASP A 443 19.09 18.19 -11.74
C ASP A 443 18.53 16.77 -11.69
N PRO A 444 18.95 15.87 -12.61
CA PRO A 444 18.45 14.49 -12.66
C PRO A 444 18.79 13.69 -11.40
N ARG A 445 19.83 14.05 -10.64
CA ARG A 445 20.15 13.41 -9.37
C ARG A 445 19.09 13.70 -8.31
N VAL A 446 18.52 14.92 -8.34
CA VAL A 446 17.39 15.29 -7.48
C VAL A 446 16.09 14.69 -8.00
N ALA A 447 15.86 14.80 -9.32
CA ALA A 447 14.62 14.31 -9.94
C ALA A 447 14.42 12.79 -9.72
N ASP A 448 15.45 12.00 -9.93
CA ASP A 448 15.38 10.52 -9.81
C ASP A 448 15.90 10.00 -8.45
N PHE A 449 16.06 10.86 -7.46
CA PHE A 449 16.69 10.50 -6.18
C PHE A 449 16.11 9.22 -5.57
N PHE A 450 14.79 9.10 -5.57
CA PHE A 450 14.09 7.94 -5.01
C PHE A 450 14.14 6.67 -5.89
N CYS A 451 14.94 6.66 -6.94
CA CYS A 451 15.33 5.48 -7.68
C CYS A 451 16.80 5.14 -7.41
N GLY A 452 17.11 4.75 -6.18
CA GLY A 452 18.45 4.41 -5.72
C GLY A 452 18.88 5.08 -4.43
N GLY A 453 18.14 6.08 -3.97
CA GLY A 453 18.38 6.80 -2.72
C GLY A 453 17.18 6.82 -1.79
N ARG A 454 17.39 7.24 -0.55
CA ARG A 454 16.34 7.44 0.47
C ARG A 454 16.74 8.52 1.46
N ASP A 455 15.74 9.15 2.07
CA ASP A 455 15.93 10.04 3.22
C ASP A 455 16.06 9.26 4.54
N SER A 456 16.43 9.95 5.64
CA SER A 456 16.55 9.36 6.98
C SER A 456 15.23 9.30 7.76
N TYR A 457 14.11 9.73 7.17
CA TYR A 457 12.80 9.73 7.81
C TYR A 457 12.02 8.47 7.49
N ARG A 458 12.65 7.31 7.65
CA ARG A 458 12.10 5.97 7.39
C ARG A 458 12.27 5.06 8.57
N LEU A 459 11.22 4.33 8.90
CA LEU A 459 11.24 3.19 9.80
C LEU A 459 11.00 1.92 8.99
N ILE A 460 11.97 1.02 8.97
CA ILE A 460 11.86 -0.30 8.31
C ILE A 460 11.37 -1.32 9.34
N VAL A 461 10.20 -1.90 9.11
CA VAL A 461 9.63 -3.00 9.91
C VAL A 461 9.72 -4.31 9.14
N ASN A 462 9.41 -4.29 7.84
CA ASN A 462 9.33 -5.48 7.00
C ASN A 462 10.35 -5.44 5.88
N LEU A 463 11.03 -6.58 5.66
CA LEU A 463 11.98 -6.77 4.55
C LEU A 463 11.36 -7.52 3.37
N ASP A 464 10.14 -8.04 3.53
CA ASP A 464 9.40 -8.74 2.49
C ASP A 464 7.90 -8.72 2.82
N TRP A 465 7.03 -9.02 1.84
CA TRP A 465 5.60 -9.10 2.04
C TRP A 465 5.12 -10.52 2.32
N GLY A 466 3.96 -10.67 2.98
CA GLY A 466 3.27 -11.94 3.17
C GLY A 466 4.10 -12.99 3.92
N ARG A 467 4.99 -12.58 4.82
CA ARG A 467 5.77 -13.48 5.67
C ARG A 467 5.05 -13.73 6.98
N ASP A 468 5.35 -14.89 7.58
CA ASP A 468 4.85 -15.22 8.89
C ASP A 468 5.42 -14.28 9.95
N LEU A 469 4.62 -14.02 10.98
CA LEU A 469 5.09 -13.37 12.21
C LEU A 469 5.84 -14.38 13.07
N CYS A 470 6.63 -13.90 14.00
CA CYS A 470 7.39 -14.73 14.91
C CYS A 470 7.05 -14.35 16.37
N PRO A 471 6.32 -15.18 17.13
CA PRO A 471 5.74 -16.47 16.69
C PRO A 471 4.62 -16.30 15.65
N PRO A 472 4.26 -17.39 14.92
CA PRO A 472 3.22 -17.32 13.91
C PRO A 472 1.87 -16.86 14.46
N PHE A 473 1.15 -16.06 13.65
CA PHE A 473 -0.21 -15.63 13.95
C PHE A 473 -1.20 -16.70 13.48
N PRO A 474 -2.17 -17.11 14.29
CA PRO A 474 -3.15 -18.10 13.88
C PRO A 474 -4.22 -17.50 12.96
N GLY A 475 -4.52 -18.17 11.86
CA GLY A 475 -5.64 -17.83 10.98
C GLY A 475 -5.38 -16.65 10.04
N LEU A 476 -6.45 -16.01 9.55
CA LEU A 476 -6.41 -14.96 8.54
C LEU A 476 -6.02 -13.61 9.16
N ARG A 477 -4.88 -13.10 8.79
CA ARG A 477 -4.35 -11.82 9.25
C ARG A 477 -5.14 -10.62 8.73
N SER A 478 -5.16 -9.54 9.50
CA SER A 478 -5.69 -8.24 9.07
C SER A 478 -4.80 -7.60 8.01
N GLU A 479 -3.47 -7.70 8.19
CA GLU A 479 -2.43 -7.21 7.28
C GLU A 479 -1.56 -8.37 6.75
N PRO A 480 -2.07 -9.22 5.84
CA PRO A 480 -1.29 -10.35 5.35
C PRO A 480 -0.16 -9.95 4.41
N ALA A 481 -0.30 -8.85 3.71
CA ALA A 481 0.71 -8.31 2.79
C ALA A 481 1.73 -7.43 3.53
N ASP A 482 1.20 -6.50 4.31
CA ASP A 482 1.92 -5.57 5.14
C ASP A 482 1.77 -5.93 6.63
N PHE A 483 2.56 -5.32 7.44
CA PHE A 483 2.49 -5.47 8.89
C PHE A 483 2.94 -4.16 9.50
N GLN A 484 2.01 -3.22 9.63
CA GLN A 484 2.29 -1.86 10.06
C GLN A 484 1.49 -1.45 11.29
N ARG A 485 0.22 -1.90 11.39
CA ARG A 485 -0.65 -1.60 12.54
C ARG A 485 -0.59 -2.68 13.62
N GLY A 486 -0.20 -3.87 13.23
CA GLY A 486 -0.17 -5.04 14.09
C GLY A 486 -1.31 -6.04 13.84
N GLU A 487 -1.34 -7.09 14.65
CA GLU A 487 -2.37 -8.13 14.63
C GLU A 487 -2.86 -8.41 16.04
N VAL A 488 -4.12 -8.75 16.18
CA VAL A 488 -4.74 -9.07 17.48
C VAL A 488 -5.56 -10.34 17.37
N GLU A 489 -5.49 -11.16 18.42
CA GLU A 489 -6.37 -12.31 18.60
C GLU A 489 -6.96 -12.39 20.01
N VAL A 490 -8.09 -13.08 20.14
CA VAL A 490 -8.73 -13.46 21.41
C VAL A 490 -8.99 -14.95 21.41
N ASP A 491 -8.41 -15.70 22.36
CA ASP A 491 -8.52 -17.16 22.48
C ASP A 491 -8.26 -17.89 21.14
N GLY A 492 -7.24 -17.44 20.36
CA GLY A 492 -6.87 -18.00 19.06
C GLY A 492 -7.74 -17.54 17.89
N ARG A 493 -8.68 -16.62 18.09
CA ARG A 493 -9.53 -16.05 17.02
C ARG A 493 -9.01 -14.68 16.59
N PRO A 494 -8.60 -14.51 15.32
CA PRO A 494 -8.18 -13.22 14.79
C PRO A 494 -9.27 -12.15 14.90
N LEU A 495 -8.88 -10.94 15.26
CA LEU A 495 -9.72 -9.75 15.20
C LEU A 495 -9.30 -8.90 14.00
N TYR A 496 -10.29 -8.30 13.32
CA TYR A 496 -10.05 -7.37 12.22
C TYR A 496 -10.11 -5.90 12.73
N PHE A 497 -9.77 -4.94 11.88
CA PHE A 497 -9.69 -3.50 12.21
C PHE A 497 -10.99 -2.85 12.66
N ASP A 498 -12.13 -3.50 12.51
CA ASP A 498 -13.41 -3.06 13.09
C ASP A 498 -13.52 -3.36 14.58
N ALA A 499 -12.62 -4.19 15.12
CA ALA A 499 -12.63 -4.64 16.50
C ALA A 499 -11.53 -4.01 17.38
N TRP A 500 -10.56 -3.32 16.80
CA TRP A 500 -9.45 -2.68 17.51
C TRP A 500 -8.91 -1.48 16.73
N SER A 501 -8.10 -0.67 17.39
CA SER A 501 -7.44 0.47 16.77
C SER A 501 -5.96 0.52 17.11
N SER A 502 -5.17 1.15 16.25
CA SER A 502 -3.75 1.44 16.53
C SER A 502 -3.44 2.92 16.43
N ARG A 503 -2.44 3.35 17.16
CA ARG A 503 -1.89 4.70 17.09
C ARG A 503 -0.37 4.64 17.19
N THR A 504 0.30 5.34 16.29
CA THR A 504 1.76 5.47 16.31
C THR A 504 2.15 6.94 16.39
N THR A 505 3.12 7.25 17.23
CA THR A 505 3.69 8.60 17.34
C THR A 505 5.21 8.51 17.33
N VAL A 506 5.87 9.59 16.90
CA VAL A 506 7.33 9.65 16.77
C VAL A 506 7.88 10.96 17.31
N GLU A 507 8.97 10.84 18.06
CA GLU A 507 9.87 11.95 18.41
C GLU A 507 11.19 11.77 17.66
N ARG A 508 11.79 12.86 17.23
CA ARG A 508 13.00 12.87 16.43
C ARG A 508 14.05 13.76 17.03
N GLN A 509 15.30 13.30 16.96
CA GLN A 509 16.48 14.03 17.40
C GLN A 509 17.58 13.85 16.35
N PRO A 510 18.53 14.79 16.21
CA PRO A 510 19.73 14.53 15.43
C PRO A 510 20.38 13.24 15.84
N GLY A 511 20.80 12.42 14.89
CA GLY A 511 21.53 11.21 15.14
C GLY A 511 22.98 11.49 15.55
N PRO A 512 23.68 10.44 16.00
CA PRO A 512 25.10 10.55 16.36
C PRO A 512 25.99 10.85 15.17
#